data_e7427962d2cf8c4e6faf5925e1301fb6
#
_entry.id   e7427962d2cf8c4e6faf5925e1301fb6
#
_cell.length_a   1.000
_cell.length_b   1.000
_cell.length_c   1.000
_cell.angle_alpha   90.00
_cell.angle_beta   90.00
_cell.angle_gamma   90.00
#
_symmetry.space_group_name_H-M   'P 1'
#
loop_
_entity.id
_entity.type
_entity.pdbx_description
1 polymer ?
#
loop_
_entity_poly.entity_id
_entity_poly.type
_entity_poly.pdbx_seq_one_letter_code
_entity_poly.pdbx_strand_id
1 'polypeptide(L)'
;MADPADHGGSPTRRSILATGIGLSGMTWLGACSRTNARHRAELVVWHAYRGREKAALEKVAALYSARQAGRVRPVRCVGVPNDAFADKISAAVPRGKGPDLFIFSHDRLGGWVETGNTVAPIDFFLGPAERAAFLPGMLDATTYRGITYALPLNFKSAALIYNRDRIKAPPETTAEMVDLATGLTDKARGRFGFAYAYDDYFFHAGLANGFGGGAFDEQGELILNHPANIAASNLVRRWRSELGLLPDDPANSLVTALFNEKRAAMVMSGPWFLAEAAKDIDVGVAVLPQISEAGGRPIRPWMTVEAIYLAAGTQDEYEAWQFASFLAGPEAALILALDGGQLPASSAAYGDPRLAGNSVISAFKAQGALAVPMPNQPEMTLVWSPADRAMKRFTKMETSAQAAWDDCQKEVQVAIQSLRASQAGGRA
;
A
#
# COMPACT_ATOMS: atom_id res chain seq x y z
N MET A 1 -2.77 -70.61 -4.33
CA MET A 1 -2.84 -71.16 -3.00
C MET A 1 -3.63 -70.15 -2.18
N ALA A 2 -4.84 -70.38 -2.19
CA ALA A 2 -5.78 -70.88 -1.19
C ALA A 2 -6.29 -69.73 -0.29
N ASP A 3 -7.44 -69.28 -0.65
CA ASP A 3 -8.61 -68.96 0.21
C ASP A 3 -8.91 -70.16 1.16
N PRO A 4 -9.72 -70.10 2.23
CA PRO A 4 -11.04 -69.47 2.24
C PRO A 4 -11.58 -69.04 3.64
N ALA A 5 -12.70 -68.25 3.55
CA ALA A 5 -14.01 -68.41 4.21
C ALA A 5 -14.10 -68.38 5.80
N ASP A 6 -15.14 -68.03 6.48
CA ASP A 6 -16.57 -67.83 6.21
C ASP A 6 -17.30 -67.56 7.55
N HIS A 7 -18.56 -67.11 7.49
CA HIS A 7 -19.64 -67.15 8.52
C HIS A 7 -19.64 -66.04 9.60
N GLY A 8 -20.66 -65.27 9.81
CA GLY A 8 -22.08 -65.44 9.55
C GLY A 8 -22.89 -65.15 10.81
N GLY A 9 -23.96 -64.37 10.71
CA GLY A 9 -24.99 -64.48 11.74
C GLY A 9 -25.63 -63.20 12.27
N SER A 10 -26.68 -62.72 11.62
CA SER A 10 -27.79 -61.99 12.25
C SER A 10 -28.75 -62.98 12.93
N PRO A 11 -29.50 -62.58 14.00
CA PRO A 11 -30.94 -62.43 13.82
C PRO A 11 -31.68 -61.39 14.71
N THR A 12 -32.69 -60.77 14.06
CA THR A 12 -34.12 -60.62 14.37
C THR A 12 -34.68 -60.14 15.74
N ARG A 13 -35.43 -59.04 15.62
CA ARG A 13 -36.74 -58.66 16.19
C ARG A 13 -37.29 -59.39 17.45
N ARG A 14 -37.79 -58.57 18.41
CA ARG A 14 -39.19 -58.59 18.81
C ARG A 14 -39.59 -57.43 19.77
N SER A 15 -40.75 -56.90 19.51
CA SER A 15 -41.59 -55.91 20.16
C SER A 15 -41.99 -56.26 21.61
N ILE A 16 -42.27 -55.24 22.45
CA ILE A 16 -43.39 -55.25 23.41
C ILE A 16 -43.86 -53.80 23.63
N LEU A 17 -45.14 -53.59 23.44
CA LEU A 17 -45.95 -52.41 23.81
C LEU A 17 -46.13 -52.34 25.34
N ALA A 18 -46.19 -51.11 25.87
CA ALA A 18 -47.10 -50.80 26.98
C ALA A 18 -47.35 -49.29 27.12
N THR A 19 -48.56 -48.97 27.15
CA THR A 19 -49.35 -47.75 27.26
C THR A 19 -49.02 -46.91 28.50
N GLY A 20 -49.03 -45.55 28.33
CA GLY A 20 -49.09 -44.62 29.47
C GLY A 20 -49.41 -43.22 28.99
N ILE A 21 -50.69 -42.84 29.12
CA ILE A 21 -51.26 -41.50 28.85
C ILE A 21 -50.85 -40.54 29.97
N GLY A 22 -50.29 -39.39 29.61
CA GLY A 22 -50.06 -38.29 30.53
C GLY A 22 -50.04 -36.97 29.75
N LEU A 23 -51.17 -36.29 29.63
CA LEU A 23 -51.30 -34.91 29.20
C LEU A 23 -50.58 -34.00 30.19
N SER A 24 -49.58 -33.28 29.73
CA SER A 24 -49.18 -32.02 30.33
C SER A 24 -48.72 -31.08 29.22
N GLY A 25 -49.53 -30.10 28.96
CA GLY A 25 -49.23 -29.00 28.01
C GLY A 25 -48.01 -28.22 28.49
N MET A 26 -46.99 -28.24 27.68
CA MET A 26 -45.83 -27.32 27.81
C MET A 26 -45.75 -26.50 26.54
N THR A 27 -46.28 -25.29 26.66
CA THR A 27 -46.10 -24.20 25.70
C THR A 27 -44.60 -24.04 25.43
N TRP A 28 -44.14 -24.47 24.25
CA TRP A 28 -42.87 -24.07 23.70
C TRP A 28 -43.00 -22.62 23.26
N LEU A 29 -42.72 -21.69 24.19
CA LEU A 29 -42.32 -20.36 23.83
C LEU A 29 -40.98 -20.48 23.09
N GLY A 30 -41.02 -20.31 21.78
CA GLY A 30 -39.84 -20.19 20.94
C GLY A 30 -38.97 -19.07 21.48
N ALA A 31 -37.96 -19.44 22.25
CA ALA A 31 -36.83 -18.59 22.50
C ALA A 31 -36.09 -18.42 21.16
N CYS A 32 -36.45 -17.37 20.40
CA CYS A 32 -35.51 -16.79 19.48
C CYS A 32 -34.26 -16.47 20.28
N SER A 33 -33.32 -17.39 20.32
CA SER A 33 -31.97 -17.08 20.78
C SER A 33 -31.41 -16.06 19.78
N ARG A 34 -31.64 -14.77 20.11
CA ARG A 34 -30.72 -13.73 19.68
C ARG A 34 -29.35 -14.29 20.05
N THR A 35 -28.60 -14.72 19.05
CA THR A 35 -27.17 -14.95 19.19
C THR A 35 -26.61 -13.65 19.71
N ASN A 36 -26.45 -13.54 21.04
CA ASN A 36 -25.66 -12.50 21.66
C ASN A 36 -24.29 -12.61 21.00
N ALA A 37 -24.02 -11.78 20.04
CA ALA A 37 -22.68 -11.56 19.55
C ALA A 37 -21.88 -11.24 20.82
N ARG A 38 -21.07 -12.21 21.26
CA ARG A 38 -20.24 -12.03 22.46
C ARG A 38 -19.35 -10.85 22.16
N HIS A 39 -19.54 -9.76 22.89
CA HIS A 39 -18.60 -8.63 22.86
C HIS A 39 -17.19 -9.22 23.01
N ARG A 40 -16.33 -8.93 22.07
CA ARG A 40 -14.92 -9.37 22.16
C ARG A 40 -14.34 -8.70 23.40
N ALA A 41 -13.55 -9.48 24.16
CA ALA A 41 -12.85 -8.97 25.34
C ALA A 41 -11.76 -7.94 24.96
N GLU A 42 -11.37 -7.90 23.67
CA GLU A 42 -10.28 -7.08 23.14
C GLU A 42 -10.73 -6.33 21.89
N LEU A 43 -10.19 -5.15 21.68
CA LEU A 43 -10.26 -4.42 20.42
C LEU A 43 -9.18 -4.98 19.47
N VAL A 44 -9.58 -5.61 18.38
CA VAL A 44 -8.67 -6.36 17.51
C VAL A 44 -8.26 -5.52 16.31
N VAL A 45 -6.95 -5.38 16.11
CA VAL A 45 -6.35 -4.66 14.98
C VAL A 45 -5.54 -5.62 14.12
N TRP A 46 -5.90 -5.76 12.84
CA TRP A 46 -5.06 -6.50 11.88
C TRP A 46 -4.11 -5.56 11.15
N HIS A 47 -2.87 -6.03 10.91
CA HIS A 47 -1.84 -5.24 10.23
C HIS A 47 -0.87 -6.14 9.45
N ALA A 48 -0.16 -5.58 8.47
CA ALA A 48 0.87 -6.28 7.70
C ALA A 48 2.31 -5.95 8.15
N TYR A 49 2.48 -5.18 9.22
CA TYR A 49 3.79 -4.75 9.73
C TYR A 49 4.65 -5.91 10.21
N ARG A 50 5.97 -5.77 10.02
CA ARG A 50 6.99 -6.76 10.41
C ARG A 50 8.09 -6.11 11.23
N GLY A 51 8.90 -6.92 11.90
CA GLY A 51 10.09 -6.45 12.62
C GLY A 51 9.83 -5.24 13.50
N ARG A 52 10.58 -4.16 13.27
CA ARG A 52 10.51 -2.92 14.06
C ARG A 52 9.18 -2.17 13.92
N GLU A 53 8.55 -2.19 12.75
CA GLU A 53 7.24 -1.57 12.55
C GLU A 53 6.17 -2.23 13.42
N LYS A 54 6.15 -3.58 13.47
CA LYS A 54 5.27 -4.35 14.34
C LYS A 54 5.51 -4.03 15.81
N ALA A 55 6.76 -4.04 16.25
CA ALA A 55 7.11 -3.74 17.64
C ALA A 55 6.69 -2.31 18.05
N ALA A 56 6.84 -1.33 17.16
CA ALA A 56 6.39 0.04 17.41
C ALA A 56 4.86 0.13 17.53
N LEU A 57 4.10 -0.55 16.66
CA LEU A 57 2.65 -0.61 16.75
C LEU A 57 2.19 -1.26 18.06
N GLU A 58 2.77 -2.39 18.45
CA GLU A 58 2.46 -3.07 19.71
C GLU A 58 2.77 -2.20 20.93
N LYS A 59 3.85 -1.41 20.88
CA LYS A 59 4.18 -0.41 21.92
C LYS A 59 3.10 0.67 22.04
N VAL A 60 2.61 1.20 20.92
CA VAL A 60 1.52 2.19 20.90
C VAL A 60 0.22 1.59 21.45
N ALA A 61 -0.13 0.37 21.04
CA ALA A 61 -1.31 -0.33 21.51
C ALA A 61 -1.27 -0.60 23.03
N ALA A 62 -0.12 -1.00 23.54
CA ALA A 62 0.11 -1.19 24.97
C ALA A 62 -0.01 0.13 25.76
N LEU A 63 0.57 1.23 25.23
CA LEU A 63 0.49 2.56 25.83
C LEU A 63 -0.96 3.04 25.92
N TYR A 64 -1.74 2.90 24.84
CA TYR A 64 -3.16 3.25 24.83
C TYR A 64 -3.94 2.44 25.85
N SER A 65 -3.78 1.10 25.81
CA SER A 65 -4.48 0.19 26.72
C SER A 65 -4.19 0.49 28.19
N ALA A 66 -2.94 0.82 28.53
CA ALA A 66 -2.55 1.19 29.89
C ALA A 66 -3.19 2.50 30.35
N ARG A 67 -3.26 3.53 29.48
CA ARG A 67 -3.90 4.82 29.78
C ARG A 67 -5.41 4.74 29.96
N GLN A 68 -6.03 3.81 29.26
CA GLN A 68 -7.47 3.62 29.24
C GLN A 68 -7.93 2.43 30.10
N ALA A 69 -7.04 1.90 30.95
CA ALA A 69 -7.31 0.71 31.74
C ALA A 69 -8.65 0.79 32.51
N GLY A 70 -9.51 -0.20 32.30
CA GLY A 70 -10.84 -0.27 32.89
C GLY A 70 -11.92 0.62 32.26
N ARG A 71 -11.59 1.42 31.22
CA ARG A 71 -12.54 2.27 30.49
C ARG A 71 -12.89 1.74 29.11
N VAL A 72 -11.94 1.10 28.45
CA VAL A 72 -12.06 0.54 27.11
C VAL A 72 -11.45 -0.87 27.07
N ARG A 73 -11.77 -1.63 26.04
CA ARG A 73 -11.15 -2.94 25.80
C ARG A 73 -9.66 -2.80 25.48
N PRO A 74 -8.78 -3.68 25.99
CA PRO A 74 -7.37 -3.67 25.62
C PRO A 74 -7.21 -3.95 24.12
N VAL A 75 -6.23 -3.30 23.52
CA VAL A 75 -5.96 -3.44 22.07
C VAL A 75 -5.05 -4.64 21.83
N ARG A 76 -5.46 -5.52 20.91
CA ARG A 76 -4.67 -6.68 20.44
C ARG A 76 -4.32 -6.54 18.97
N CYS A 77 -3.04 -6.44 18.66
CA CYS A 77 -2.52 -6.42 17.31
C CYS A 77 -2.32 -7.84 16.77
N VAL A 78 -2.72 -8.09 15.51
CA VAL A 78 -2.62 -9.39 14.84
C VAL A 78 -1.96 -9.20 13.49
N GLY A 79 -0.77 -9.77 13.32
CA GLY A 79 -0.03 -9.75 12.06
C GLY A 79 -0.69 -10.67 11.02
N VAL A 80 -0.86 -10.19 9.80
CA VAL A 80 -1.33 -10.94 8.64
C VAL A 80 -0.32 -10.73 7.51
N PRO A 81 0.08 -11.78 6.76
CA PRO A 81 0.98 -11.60 5.62
C PRO A 81 0.44 -10.59 4.60
N ASN A 82 1.31 -9.73 4.07
CA ASN A 82 0.92 -8.61 3.21
C ASN A 82 0.26 -9.07 1.91
N ASP A 83 0.78 -10.12 1.30
CA ASP A 83 0.28 -10.72 0.06
C ASP A 83 -1.13 -11.30 0.17
N ALA A 84 -1.48 -11.82 1.36
CA ALA A 84 -2.81 -12.37 1.65
C ALA A 84 -3.76 -11.36 2.33
N PHE A 85 -3.30 -10.14 2.65
CA PHE A 85 -4.03 -9.23 3.54
C PHE A 85 -5.34 -8.76 2.96
N ALA A 86 -5.31 -8.20 1.75
CA ALA A 86 -6.49 -7.61 1.10
C ALA A 86 -7.60 -8.67 0.89
N ASP A 87 -7.23 -9.87 0.44
CA ASP A 87 -8.17 -10.97 0.23
C ASP A 87 -8.77 -11.44 1.56
N LYS A 88 -7.94 -11.52 2.60
CA LYS A 88 -8.40 -11.92 3.94
C LYS A 88 -9.36 -10.92 4.54
N ILE A 89 -9.13 -9.61 4.38
CA ILE A 89 -10.05 -8.55 4.81
C ILE A 89 -11.36 -8.67 4.05
N SER A 90 -11.33 -8.71 2.72
CA SER A 90 -12.52 -8.82 1.86
C SER A 90 -13.34 -10.09 2.15
N ALA A 91 -12.70 -11.17 2.57
CA ALA A 91 -13.40 -12.40 2.92
C ALA A 91 -13.94 -12.42 4.36
N ALA A 92 -13.24 -11.84 5.33
CA ALA A 92 -13.56 -12.00 6.74
C ALA A 92 -14.52 -10.93 7.26
N VAL A 93 -14.33 -9.67 6.88
CA VAL A 93 -15.12 -8.56 7.43
C VAL A 93 -16.60 -8.66 7.09
N PRO A 94 -17.03 -8.90 5.83
CA PRO A 94 -18.44 -9.03 5.50
C PRO A 94 -19.15 -10.21 6.18
N ARG A 95 -18.38 -11.19 6.67
CA ARG A 95 -18.89 -12.36 7.40
C ARG A 95 -18.88 -12.19 8.92
N GLY A 96 -18.57 -11.00 9.43
CA GLY A 96 -18.45 -10.73 10.88
C GLY A 96 -17.26 -11.47 11.55
N LYS A 97 -16.31 -11.96 10.78
CA LYS A 97 -15.09 -12.68 11.26
C LYS A 97 -13.83 -11.85 11.14
N GLY A 98 -13.95 -10.62 10.67
CA GLY A 98 -12.86 -9.65 10.55
C GLY A 98 -12.43 -9.06 11.90
N PRO A 99 -11.43 -8.15 11.92
CA PRO A 99 -11.02 -7.37 13.08
C PRO A 99 -12.03 -6.24 13.37
N ASP A 100 -11.80 -5.46 14.43
CA ASP A 100 -12.51 -4.19 14.65
C ASP A 100 -11.88 -3.07 13.79
N LEU A 101 -10.55 -3.12 13.66
CA LEU A 101 -9.76 -2.18 12.86
C LEU A 101 -8.71 -2.93 12.05
N PHE A 102 -8.26 -2.32 10.97
CA PHE A 102 -7.10 -2.85 10.25
C PHE A 102 -6.25 -1.75 9.63
N ILE A 103 -4.96 -2.03 9.46
CA ILE A 103 -3.99 -1.11 8.87
C ILE A 103 -3.54 -1.67 7.54
N PHE A 104 -3.74 -0.91 6.47
CA PHE A 104 -3.28 -1.29 5.13
C PHE A 104 -3.15 -0.08 4.21
N SER A 105 -2.60 -0.32 3.02
CA SER A 105 -2.41 0.68 1.98
C SER A 105 -3.75 1.17 1.39
N HIS A 106 -3.83 2.46 1.08
CA HIS A 106 -5.05 3.13 0.60
C HIS A 106 -5.48 2.74 -0.82
N ASP A 107 -4.59 2.17 -1.63
CA ASP A 107 -4.87 1.78 -3.02
C ASP A 107 -5.97 0.71 -3.16
N ARG A 108 -6.31 0.02 -2.07
CA ARG A 108 -7.39 -0.98 -2.04
C ARG A 108 -8.76 -0.42 -1.67
N LEU A 109 -8.82 0.85 -1.24
CA LEU A 109 -10.00 1.46 -0.65
C LEU A 109 -11.23 1.36 -1.57
N GLY A 110 -11.12 1.79 -2.82
CA GLY A 110 -12.25 1.78 -3.75
C GLY A 110 -12.82 0.38 -3.95
N GLY A 111 -11.96 -0.65 -4.05
CA GLY A 111 -12.41 -2.03 -4.14
C GLY A 111 -13.22 -2.49 -2.92
N TRP A 112 -12.78 -2.11 -1.72
CA TRP A 112 -13.51 -2.43 -0.48
C TRP A 112 -14.83 -1.68 -0.34
N VAL A 113 -14.89 -0.42 -0.80
CA VAL A 113 -16.14 0.37 -0.79
C VAL A 113 -17.13 -0.18 -1.82
N GLU A 114 -16.68 -0.48 -3.04
CA GLU A 114 -17.55 -0.97 -4.11
C GLU A 114 -18.12 -2.38 -3.85
N THR A 115 -17.35 -3.24 -3.19
CA THR A 115 -17.82 -4.58 -2.79
C THR A 115 -18.78 -4.51 -1.59
N GLY A 116 -18.78 -3.40 -0.85
CA GLY A 116 -19.62 -3.16 0.33
C GLY A 116 -19.18 -3.93 1.58
N ASN A 117 -19.67 -3.48 2.73
CA ASN A 117 -19.50 -4.14 4.03
C ASN A 117 -18.05 -4.50 4.44
N THR A 118 -17.06 -3.79 3.92
CA THR A 118 -15.65 -4.04 4.30
C THR A 118 -15.09 -2.91 5.16
N VAL A 119 -15.38 -1.66 4.83
CA VAL A 119 -14.91 -0.46 5.54
C VAL A 119 -16.09 0.42 5.95
N ALA A 120 -16.01 1.01 7.14
CA ALA A 120 -16.98 2.01 7.61
C ALA A 120 -16.46 3.42 7.29
N PRO A 121 -17.34 4.37 6.86
CA PRO A 121 -16.97 5.77 6.70
C PRO A 121 -16.65 6.40 8.06
N ILE A 122 -15.72 7.36 8.07
CA ILE A 122 -15.30 8.05 9.30
C ILE A 122 -15.57 9.56 9.27
N ASP A 123 -16.20 10.08 8.22
CA ASP A 123 -16.50 11.53 8.09
C ASP A 123 -17.24 12.11 9.28
N PHE A 124 -18.13 11.34 9.88
CA PHE A 124 -18.90 11.74 11.06
C PHE A 124 -18.00 12.14 12.24
N PHE A 125 -16.82 11.53 12.36
CA PHE A 125 -15.88 11.79 13.42
C PHE A 125 -14.88 12.90 13.09
N LEU A 126 -14.81 13.38 11.84
CA LEU A 126 -13.77 14.30 11.36
C LEU A 126 -14.24 15.74 11.37
N GLY A 127 -13.85 16.47 12.40
CA GLY A 127 -13.95 17.94 12.43
C GLY A 127 -12.82 18.63 11.64
N PRO A 128 -12.85 19.97 11.54
CA PRO A 128 -11.81 20.74 10.87
C PRO A 128 -10.41 20.53 11.46
N ALA A 129 -10.30 20.34 12.78
CA ALA A 129 -9.01 20.14 13.46
C ALA A 129 -8.39 18.79 13.11
N GLU A 130 -9.19 17.73 13.08
CA GLU A 130 -8.77 16.38 12.70
C GLU A 130 -8.33 16.36 11.24
N ARG A 131 -9.05 17.03 10.34
CA ARG A 131 -8.69 17.14 8.92
C ARG A 131 -7.37 17.88 8.71
N ALA A 132 -7.12 18.94 9.48
CA ALA A 132 -5.89 19.75 9.40
C ALA A 132 -4.66 19.09 10.07
N ALA A 133 -4.82 17.97 10.78
CA ALA A 133 -3.74 17.31 11.51
C ALA A 133 -2.71 16.61 10.62
N PHE A 134 -3.03 16.38 9.35
CA PHE A 134 -2.22 15.60 8.42
C PHE A 134 -1.45 16.46 7.42
N LEU A 135 -0.39 15.92 6.86
CA LEU A 135 0.31 16.51 5.73
C LEU A 135 -0.62 16.59 4.50
N PRO A 136 -0.41 17.54 3.58
CA PRO A 136 -1.21 17.68 2.37
C PRO A 136 -1.30 16.36 1.58
N GLY A 137 -2.49 16.06 1.04
CA GLY A 137 -2.76 14.86 0.23
C GLY A 137 -2.93 13.55 1.00
N MET A 138 -2.59 13.53 2.31
CA MET A 138 -2.68 12.27 3.08
C MET A 138 -4.13 11.83 3.30
N LEU A 139 -4.99 12.77 3.67
CA LEU A 139 -6.40 12.46 3.91
C LEU A 139 -7.15 12.22 2.59
N ASP A 140 -6.75 12.91 1.51
CA ASP A 140 -7.31 12.72 0.17
C ASP A 140 -7.08 11.29 -0.32
N ALA A 141 -5.89 10.71 -0.03
CA ALA A 141 -5.57 9.31 -0.35
C ALA A 141 -6.54 8.32 0.30
N THR A 142 -7.09 8.64 1.48
CA THR A 142 -8.04 7.80 2.22
C THR A 142 -9.50 8.19 2.00
N THR A 143 -9.74 9.08 1.03
CA THR A 143 -11.06 9.53 0.60
C THR A 143 -11.43 8.87 -0.73
N TYR A 144 -12.63 8.34 -0.82
CA TYR A 144 -13.17 7.75 -2.04
C TYR A 144 -14.58 8.28 -2.31
N ARG A 145 -14.82 8.81 -3.52
CA ARG A 145 -16.11 9.47 -3.89
C ARG A 145 -16.57 10.53 -2.90
N GLY A 146 -15.63 11.31 -2.37
CA GLY A 146 -15.91 12.41 -1.44
C GLY A 146 -16.15 11.99 0.02
N ILE A 147 -16.05 10.71 0.35
CA ILE A 147 -16.21 10.16 1.69
C ILE A 147 -14.86 9.65 2.21
N THR A 148 -14.49 10.02 3.43
CA THR A 148 -13.26 9.57 4.09
C THR A 148 -13.51 8.27 4.86
N TYR A 149 -12.63 7.27 4.69
CA TYR A 149 -12.78 5.93 5.27
C TYR A 149 -11.67 5.53 6.24
N ALA A 150 -10.57 6.27 6.30
CA ALA A 150 -9.46 5.90 7.17
C ALA A 150 -8.65 7.11 7.61
N LEU A 151 -7.94 6.97 8.74
CA LEU A 151 -6.95 7.94 9.19
C LEU A 151 -5.57 7.55 8.67
N PRO A 152 -4.86 8.47 7.98
CA PRO A 152 -3.49 8.24 7.53
C PRO A 152 -2.54 8.05 8.71
N LEU A 153 -1.66 7.05 8.65
CA LEU A 153 -0.64 6.80 9.68
C LEU A 153 0.75 7.20 9.19
N ASN A 154 1.12 6.69 8.04
CA ASN A 154 2.41 6.95 7.43
C ASN A 154 2.29 6.94 5.90
N PHE A 155 3.34 7.41 5.24
CA PHE A 155 3.41 7.39 3.78
C PHE A 155 4.75 6.83 3.29
N LYS A 156 4.75 6.38 2.04
CA LYS A 156 5.94 5.90 1.33
C LYS A 156 5.93 6.52 -0.07
N SER A 157 7.08 6.99 -0.51
CA SER A 157 7.28 7.50 -1.87
C SER A 157 8.72 7.26 -2.30
N ALA A 158 8.97 7.13 -3.60
CA ALA A 158 10.34 7.05 -4.10
C ALA A 158 11.02 8.43 -4.01
N ALA A 159 12.32 8.42 -3.71
CA ALA A 159 13.19 9.59 -3.69
C ALA A 159 14.54 9.24 -4.33
N LEU A 160 15.42 10.21 -4.50
CA LEU A 160 16.78 9.98 -4.92
C LEU A 160 17.62 9.56 -3.72
N ILE A 161 18.20 8.37 -3.78
CA ILE A 161 19.12 7.83 -2.77
C ILE A 161 20.50 7.76 -3.40
N TYR A 162 21.52 8.26 -2.71
CA TYR A 162 22.86 8.35 -3.28
C TYR A 162 23.94 8.07 -2.25
N ASN A 163 25.12 7.64 -2.72
CA ASN A 163 26.30 7.45 -1.92
C ASN A 163 27.07 8.78 -1.83
N ARG A 164 27.16 9.38 -0.63
CA ARG A 164 27.83 10.67 -0.38
C ARG A 164 29.33 10.65 -0.64
N ASP A 165 29.97 9.48 -0.64
CA ASP A 165 31.38 9.35 -1.03
C ASP A 165 31.56 9.60 -2.53
N ARG A 166 30.54 9.30 -3.34
CA ARG A 166 30.55 9.40 -4.79
C ARG A 166 29.90 10.69 -5.30
N ILE A 167 28.85 11.16 -4.65
CA ILE A 167 28.02 12.31 -5.02
C ILE A 167 28.10 13.32 -3.88
N LYS A 168 28.77 14.44 -4.07
CA LYS A 168 28.92 15.47 -3.04
C LYS A 168 27.70 16.38 -2.93
N ALA A 169 27.04 16.64 -4.06
CA ALA A 169 25.75 17.33 -4.11
C ALA A 169 24.79 16.54 -5.01
N PRO A 170 23.58 16.23 -4.57
CA PRO A 170 22.59 15.56 -5.41
C PRO A 170 22.19 16.46 -6.58
N PRO A 171 21.90 15.90 -7.77
CA PRO A 171 21.47 16.69 -8.94
C PRO A 171 20.09 17.30 -8.71
N GLU A 172 19.91 18.55 -9.13
CA GLU A 172 18.63 19.26 -9.05
C GLU A 172 17.78 19.07 -10.32
N THR A 173 18.42 18.72 -11.44
CA THR A 173 17.75 18.50 -12.73
C THR A 173 18.13 17.15 -13.34
N THR A 174 17.29 16.63 -14.24
CA THR A 174 17.60 15.40 -14.99
C THR A 174 18.81 15.58 -15.89
N ALA A 175 19.07 16.78 -16.39
CA ALA A 175 20.28 17.09 -17.15
C ALA A 175 21.54 16.91 -16.29
N GLU A 176 21.60 17.50 -15.10
CA GLU A 176 22.69 17.30 -14.14
C GLU A 176 22.83 15.84 -13.71
N MET A 177 21.70 15.13 -13.50
CA MET A 177 21.71 13.70 -13.18
C MET A 177 22.34 12.90 -14.32
N VAL A 178 22.02 13.19 -15.56
CA VAL A 178 22.60 12.54 -16.74
C VAL A 178 24.12 12.81 -16.83
N ASP A 179 24.54 14.04 -16.62
CA ASP A 179 25.97 14.43 -16.66
C ASP A 179 26.76 13.69 -15.58
N LEU A 180 26.27 13.69 -14.33
CA LEU A 180 26.87 12.94 -13.22
C LEU A 180 26.89 11.44 -13.50
N ALA A 181 25.76 10.90 -13.96
CA ALA A 181 25.64 9.48 -14.26
C ALA A 181 26.60 9.06 -15.38
N THR A 182 26.73 9.86 -16.44
CA THR A 182 27.66 9.60 -17.54
C THR A 182 29.10 9.54 -17.06
N GLY A 183 29.53 10.49 -16.23
CA GLY A 183 30.89 10.52 -15.69
C GLY A 183 31.21 9.35 -14.73
N LEU A 184 30.18 8.71 -14.15
CA LEU A 184 30.33 7.62 -13.17
C LEU A 184 30.05 6.23 -13.74
N THR A 185 29.52 6.15 -14.97
CA THR A 185 29.15 4.87 -15.61
C THR A 185 30.35 4.26 -16.34
N ASP A 186 30.66 3.01 -16.01
CA ASP A 186 31.64 2.16 -16.71
C ASP A 186 31.02 0.76 -16.88
N LYS A 187 30.32 0.57 -18.00
CA LYS A 187 29.60 -0.69 -18.29
C LYS A 187 30.54 -1.89 -18.35
N ALA A 188 31.78 -1.72 -18.83
CA ALA A 188 32.74 -2.81 -18.93
C ALA A 188 33.07 -3.37 -17.54
N ARG A 189 33.05 -2.52 -16.51
CA ARG A 189 33.24 -2.90 -15.11
C ARG A 189 31.93 -3.08 -14.34
N GLY A 190 30.79 -3.01 -15.02
CA GLY A 190 29.45 -3.11 -14.42
C GLY A 190 29.16 -2.01 -13.39
N ARG A 191 29.67 -0.79 -13.62
CA ARG A 191 29.44 0.38 -12.76
C ARG A 191 28.45 1.32 -13.43
N PHE A 192 27.53 1.88 -12.64
CA PHE A 192 26.48 2.77 -13.10
C PHE A 192 26.42 4.02 -12.24
N GLY A 193 26.30 5.19 -12.86
CA GLY A 193 26.06 6.43 -12.13
C GLY A 193 24.67 6.48 -11.54
N PHE A 194 23.68 5.90 -12.24
CA PHE A 194 22.27 5.83 -11.82
C PHE A 194 21.67 4.47 -12.14
N ALA A 195 20.85 3.94 -11.23
CA ALA A 195 20.10 2.70 -11.43
C ALA A 195 18.72 2.77 -10.74
N TYR A 196 17.71 2.16 -11.34
CA TYR A 196 16.39 1.96 -10.74
C TYR A 196 15.59 0.92 -11.53
N ALA A 197 14.49 0.45 -10.97
CA ALA A 197 13.60 -0.50 -11.63
C ALA A 197 12.74 0.20 -12.69
N TYR A 198 13.34 0.54 -13.81
CA TYR A 198 12.73 1.36 -14.86
C TYR A 198 11.65 0.64 -15.69
N ASP A 199 11.48 -0.66 -15.57
CA ASP A 199 10.41 -1.44 -16.20
C ASP A 199 9.26 -1.81 -15.23
N ASP A 200 9.30 -1.27 -14.02
CA ASP A 200 8.23 -1.32 -13.02
C ASP A 200 7.42 -0.01 -13.08
N TYR A 201 6.13 -0.13 -13.36
CA TYR A 201 5.26 1.03 -13.54
C TYR A 201 5.15 1.90 -12.29
N PHE A 202 5.31 1.32 -11.10
CA PHE A 202 5.35 2.09 -9.86
C PHE A 202 6.42 3.20 -9.88
N PHE A 203 7.63 2.88 -10.33
CA PHE A 203 8.71 3.86 -10.42
C PHE A 203 8.57 4.77 -11.65
N HIS A 204 8.13 4.21 -12.79
CA HIS A 204 7.95 4.99 -14.02
C HIS A 204 6.88 6.06 -13.90
N ALA A 205 5.83 5.80 -13.13
CA ALA A 205 4.74 6.76 -12.92
C ALA A 205 5.22 8.13 -12.42
N GLY A 206 6.33 8.19 -11.68
CA GLY A 206 6.91 9.44 -11.25
C GLY A 206 7.30 10.37 -12.40
N LEU A 207 7.89 9.81 -13.46
CA LEU A 207 8.19 10.55 -14.69
C LEU A 207 6.90 10.88 -15.46
N ALA A 208 6.02 9.91 -15.66
CA ALA A 208 4.74 10.11 -16.35
C ALA A 208 3.94 11.27 -15.74
N ASN A 209 3.76 11.26 -14.42
CA ASN A 209 3.09 12.35 -13.67
C ASN A 209 3.83 13.70 -13.81
N GLY A 210 5.16 13.68 -13.80
CA GLY A 210 6.00 14.86 -13.96
C GLY A 210 5.87 15.49 -15.35
N PHE A 211 5.69 14.70 -16.39
CA PHE A 211 5.35 15.19 -17.74
C PHE A 211 3.90 15.68 -17.85
N GLY A 212 3.04 15.41 -16.87
CA GLY A 212 1.61 15.75 -16.86
C GLY A 212 0.70 14.67 -17.42
N GLY A 213 1.17 13.41 -17.41
CA GLY A 213 0.39 12.21 -17.67
C GLY A 213 -0.06 11.53 -16.37
N GLY A 214 -0.18 10.21 -16.43
CA GLY A 214 -0.60 9.36 -15.30
C GLY A 214 -1.37 8.13 -15.77
N ALA A 215 -1.96 7.41 -14.83
CA ALA A 215 -2.83 6.27 -15.15
C ALA A 215 -4.25 6.72 -15.51
N PHE A 216 -4.76 7.70 -14.75
CA PHE A 216 -6.11 8.26 -14.90
C PHE A 216 -6.03 9.78 -14.85
N ASP A 217 -6.99 10.44 -15.49
CA ASP A 217 -7.19 11.88 -15.40
C ASP A 217 -8.00 12.28 -14.14
N GLU A 218 -8.27 13.58 -13.99
CA GLU A 218 -9.04 14.13 -12.87
C GLU A 218 -10.50 13.64 -12.85
N GLN A 219 -11.02 13.17 -13.98
CA GLN A 219 -12.36 12.58 -14.11
C GLN A 219 -12.36 11.08 -13.81
N GLY A 220 -11.19 10.47 -13.59
CA GLY A 220 -11.02 9.04 -13.35
C GLY A 220 -11.04 8.20 -14.62
N GLU A 221 -10.87 8.82 -15.81
CA GLU A 221 -10.78 8.11 -17.08
C GLU A 221 -9.35 7.68 -17.35
N LEU A 222 -9.20 6.49 -17.94
CA LEU A 222 -7.90 5.87 -18.22
C LEU A 222 -7.14 6.64 -19.32
N ILE A 223 -5.89 7.05 -19.04
CA ILE A 223 -5.04 7.87 -19.93
C ILE A 223 -3.63 7.30 -20.14
N LEU A 224 -3.46 5.98 -20.15
CA LEU A 224 -2.14 5.35 -20.25
C LEU A 224 -1.39 5.69 -21.54
N ASN A 225 -2.09 5.92 -22.64
CA ASN A 225 -1.49 6.32 -23.92
C ASN A 225 -1.44 7.85 -24.14
N HIS A 226 -1.60 8.64 -23.09
CA HIS A 226 -1.47 10.09 -23.17
C HIS A 226 -0.07 10.50 -23.67
N PRO A 227 0.06 11.56 -24.51
CA PRO A 227 1.37 11.99 -25.05
C PRO A 227 2.45 12.22 -23.99
N ALA A 228 2.07 12.69 -22.80
CA ALA A 228 3.00 12.88 -21.68
C ALA A 228 3.61 11.57 -21.19
N ASN A 229 2.83 10.47 -21.13
CA ASN A 229 3.32 9.12 -20.78
C ASN A 229 4.29 8.60 -21.84
N ILE A 230 4.00 8.87 -23.11
CA ILE A 230 4.87 8.52 -24.24
C ILE A 230 6.20 9.29 -24.15
N ALA A 231 6.15 10.58 -23.84
CA ALA A 231 7.35 11.44 -23.67
C ALA A 231 8.22 10.93 -22.51
N ALA A 232 7.63 10.63 -21.36
CA ALA A 232 8.33 10.04 -20.22
C ALA A 232 9.02 8.70 -20.57
N SER A 233 8.32 7.85 -21.31
CA SER A 233 8.84 6.54 -21.76
C SER A 233 10.00 6.70 -22.74
N ASN A 234 9.92 7.65 -23.67
CA ASN A 234 11.01 7.95 -24.58
C ASN A 234 12.26 8.49 -23.83
N LEU A 235 12.08 9.26 -22.76
CA LEU A 235 13.19 9.72 -21.93
C LEU A 235 13.91 8.52 -21.26
N VAL A 236 13.17 7.57 -20.68
CA VAL A 236 13.76 6.35 -20.09
C VAL A 236 14.48 5.52 -21.15
N ARG A 237 13.89 5.35 -22.32
CA ARG A 237 14.52 4.66 -23.44
C ARG A 237 15.83 5.33 -23.86
N ARG A 238 15.86 6.66 -23.94
CA ARG A 238 17.08 7.44 -24.22
C ARG A 238 18.15 7.15 -23.16
N TRP A 239 17.84 7.24 -21.86
CA TRP A 239 18.78 6.96 -20.78
C TRP A 239 19.37 5.54 -20.88
N ARG A 240 18.53 4.54 -21.18
CA ARG A 240 18.95 3.14 -21.27
C ARG A 240 19.70 2.83 -22.55
N SER A 241 19.10 3.12 -23.70
CA SER A 241 19.56 2.58 -24.99
C SER A 241 20.51 3.52 -25.73
N GLU A 242 20.30 4.83 -25.67
CA GLU A 242 21.14 5.79 -26.40
C GLU A 242 22.35 6.23 -25.56
N LEU A 243 22.11 6.57 -24.27
CA LEU A 243 23.15 7.04 -23.36
C LEU A 243 23.80 5.93 -22.57
N GLY A 244 23.16 4.78 -22.46
CA GLY A 244 23.70 3.64 -21.76
C GLY A 244 23.89 3.81 -20.27
N LEU A 245 23.10 4.66 -19.63
CA LEU A 245 23.25 5.03 -18.22
C LEU A 245 22.69 3.99 -17.27
N LEU A 246 21.72 3.19 -17.71
CA LEU A 246 21.00 2.24 -16.86
C LEU A 246 21.51 0.80 -17.07
N PRO A 247 21.44 -0.07 -16.03
CA PRO A 247 21.75 -1.48 -16.17
C PRO A 247 20.77 -2.16 -17.14
N ASP A 248 21.19 -3.26 -17.77
CA ASP A 248 20.34 -3.99 -18.72
C ASP A 248 19.19 -4.73 -18.02
N ASP A 249 19.42 -5.20 -16.80
CA ASP A 249 18.40 -5.78 -15.93
C ASP A 249 17.98 -4.75 -14.87
N PRO A 250 16.71 -4.33 -14.84
CA PRO A 250 16.21 -3.33 -13.89
C PRO A 250 15.65 -3.94 -12.60
N ALA A 251 15.84 -5.23 -12.34
CA ALA A 251 15.29 -5.87 -11.14
C ALA A 251 15.69 -5.13 -9.86
N ASN A 252 14.73 -4.89 -8.96
CA ASN A 252 14.97 -4.20 -7.69
C ASN A 252 16.09 -4.84 -6.87
N SER A 253 16.21 -6.17 -6.88
CA SER A 253 17.28 -6.91 -6.22
C SER A 253 18.67 -6.58 -6.79
N LEU A 254 18.77 -6.42 -8.13
CA LEU A 254 20.01 -6.01 -8.76
C LEU A 254 20.34 -4.55 -8.46
N VAL A 255 19.36 -3.66 -8.46
CA VAL A 255 19.56 -2.24 -8.07
C VAL A 255 20.11 -2.14 -6.66
N THR A 256 19.52 -2.91 -5.71
CA THR A 256 20.00 -2.98 -4.32
C THR A 256 21.43 -3.53 -4.25
N ALA A 257 21.74 -4.62 -4.97
CA ALA A 257 23.06 -5.21 -4.99
C ALA A 257 24.13 -4.24 -5.57
N LEU A 258 23.82 -3.58 -6.70
CA LEU A 258 24.72 -2.59 -7.31
C LEU A 258 25.05 -1.43 -6.37
N PHE A 259 24.07 -0.93 -5.63
CA PHE A 259 24.30 0.13 -4.66
C PHE A 259 25.16 -0.36 -3.48
N ASN A 260 24.84 -1.50 -2.90
CA ASN A 260 25.54 -2.09 -1.77
C ASN A 260 26.99 -2.49 -2.11
N GLU A 261 27.25 -2.89 -3.35
CA GLU A 261 28.59 -3.15 -3.88
C GLU A 261 29.31 -1.86 -4.31
N LYS A 262 28.75 -0.67 -4.09
CA LYS A 262 29.27 0.63 -4.51
C LYS A 262 29.47 0.75 -6.04
N ARG A 263 28.70 -0.02 -6.78
CA ARG A 263 28.67 -0.06 -8.26
C ARG A 263 27.59 0.85 -8.85
N ALA A 264 26.53 1.18 -8.10
CA ALA A 264 25.63 2.28 -8.41
C ALA A 264 25.93 3.48 -7.49
N ALA A 265 26.02 4.70 -8.05
CA ALA A 265 26.26 5.90 -7.26
C ALA A 265 24.95 6.53 -6.76
N MET A 266 23.90 6.45 -7.56
CA MET A 266 22.56 6.96 -7.28
C MET A 266 21.52 5.89 -7.62
N VAL A 267 20.43 5.83 -6.86
CA VAL A 267 19.26 4.99 -7.14
C VAL A 267 17.96 5.77 -6.87
N MET A 268 16.90 5.44 -7.58
CA MET A 268 15.55 5.87 -7.23
C MET A 268 14.85 4.74 -6.50
N SER A 269 14.55 4.93 -5.22
CA SER A 269 13.87 3.94 -4.39
C SER A 269 13.16 4.61 -3.20
N GLY A 270 12.41 3.84 -2.43
CA GLY A 270 11.67 4.34 -1.28
C GLY A 270 12.38 4.11 0.06
N PRO A 271 11.74 4.48 1.20
CA PRO A 271 12.31 4.34 2.54
C PRO A 271 12.64 2.89 2.91
N TRP A 272 11.99 1.91 2.31
CA TRP A 272 12.30 0.48 2.50
C TRP A 272 13.74 0.13 2.10
N PHE A 273 14.29 0.81 1.10
CA PHE A 273 15.66 0.61 0.63
C PHE A 273 16.71 0.88 1.72
N LEU A 274 16.44 1.83 2.61
CA LEU A 274 17.39 2.20 3.67
C LEU A 274 17.64 1.06 4.67
N ALA A 275 16.67 0.16 4.83
CA ALA A 275 16.84 -1.02 5.68
C ALA A 275 17.73 -2.09 5.03
N GLU A 276 17.84 -2.06 3.70
CA GLU A 276 18.63 -2.99 2.89
C GLU A 276 20.02 -2.43 2.52
N ALA A 277 20.21 -1.12 2.68
CA ALA A 277 21.46 -0.45 2.36
C ALA A 277 22.61 -0.94 3.25
N ALA A 278 23.79 -1.16 2.64
CA ALA A 278 24.97 -1.60 3.35
C ALA A 278 25.44 -0.53 4.35
N LYS A 279 25.79 -0.96 5.56
CA LYS A 279 26.12 -0.06 6.69
C LYS A 279 27.40 0.75 6.51
N ASP A 280 28.27 0.34 5.58
CA ASP A 280 29.53 0.99 5.24
C ASP A 280 29.39 2.02 4.10
N ILE A 281 28.18 2.39 3.74
CA ILE A 281 27.87 3.45 2.77
C ILE A 281 27.28 4.65 3.51
N ASP A 282 27.87 5.82 3.30
CA ASP A 282 27.27 7.09 3.74
C ASP A 282 26.13 7.44 2.79
N VAL A 283 24.89 7.08 3.21
CA VAL A 283 23.68 7.23 2.40
C VAL A 283 23.13 8.65 2.52
N GLY A 284 23.00 9.31 1.36
CA GLY A 284 22.23 10.55 1.22
C GLY A 284 20.84 10.27 0.62
N VAL A 285 19.87 11.09 0.99
CA VAL A 285 18.53 11.12 0.36
C VAL A 285 18.24 12.55 -0.07
N ALA A 286 17.69 12.71 -1.26
CA ALA A 286 17.28 14.00 -1.81
C ALA A 286 15.95 13.84 -2.56
N VAL A 287 15.31 14.98 -2.82
CA VAL A 287 14.18 15.06 -3.76
C VAL A 287 14.65 14.61 -5.13
N LEU A 288 13.80 13.91 -5.87
CA LEU A 288 14.05 13.55 -7.27
C LEU A 288 14.21 14.82 -8.12
N PRO A 289 15.12 14.81 -9.11
CA PRO A 289 15.43 16.00 -9.90
C PRO A 289 14.23 16.48 -10.71
N GLN A 290 14.24 17.77 -11.06
CA GLN A 290 13.30 18.35 -12.00
C GLN A 290 13.59 17.83 -13.42
N ILE A 291 12.55 17.59 -14.19
CA ILE A 291 12.64 17.07 -15.56
C ILE A 291 12.97 18.21 -16.52
N SER A 292 14.23 18.31 -16.94
CA SER A 292 14.69 19.34 -17.91
C SER A 292 13.89 19.28 -19.20
N GLU A 293 13.59 18.08 -19.70
CA GLU A 293 12.82 17.82 -20.92
C GLU A 293 11.33 18.16 -20.80
N ALA A 294 10.83 18.38 -19.56
CA ALA A 294 9.47 18.83 -19.28
C ALA A 294 9.41 20.28 -18.78
N GLY A 295 10.42 21.11 -19.10
CA GLY A 295 10.47 22.51 -18.70
C GLY A 295 10.68 22.73 -17.20
N GLY A 296 11.41 21.85 -16.53
CA GLY A 296 11.73 21.97 -15.09
C GLY A 296 10.61 21.51 -14.17
N ARG A 297 9.64 20.74 -14.66
CA ARG A 297 8.62 20.15 -13.78
C ARG A 297 9.24 19.09 -12.87
N PRO A 298 8.80 18.98 -11.61
CA PRO A 298 9.32 17.95 -10.71
C PRO A 298 8.95 16.53 -11.17
N ILE A 299 9.81 15.56 -10.92
CA ILE A 299 9.40 14.16 -10.92
C ILE A 299 8.41 13.98 -9.77
N ARG A 300 7.23 13.41 -10.05
CA ARG A 300 6.13 13.26 -9.11
C ARG A 300 5.79 11.79 -8.88
N PRO A 301 6.59 11.05 -8.07
CA PRO A 301 6.35 9.64 -7.82
C PRO A 301 5.00 9.43 -7.14
N TRP A 302 4.49 8.21 -7.20
CA TRP A 302 3.34 7.87 -6.39
C TRP A 302 3.67 7.88 -4.91
N MET A 303 2.69 8.31 -4.14
CA MET A 303 2.67 8.22 -2.70
C MET A 303 1.68 7.12 -2.29
N THR A 304 2.18 6.13 -1.56
CA THR A 304 1.37 5.14 -0.88
C THR A 304 1.15 5.60 0.55
N VAL A 305 -0.11 5.69 0.97
CA VAL A 305 -0.49 6.01 2.35
C VAL A 305 -0.98 4.74 3.04
N GLU A 306 -0.33 4.35 4.12
CA GLU A 306 -0.85 3.33 5.01
C GLU A 306 -1.76 3.99 6.05
N ALA A 307 -2.95 3.45 6.18
CA ALA A 307 -4.02 4.04 6.97
C ALA A 307 -4.70 3.02 7.88
N ILE A 308 -5.28 3.49 8.98
CA ILE A 308 -6.12 2.68 9.86
C ILE A 308 -7.58 2.86 9.49
N TYR A 309 -8.23 1.75 9.20
CA TYR A 309 -9.64 1.63 8.80
C TYR A 309 -10.48 1.08 9.93
N LEU A 310 -11.70 1.58 10.08
CA LEU A 310 -12.73 0.91 10.83
C LEU A 310 -13.34 -0.17 9.95
N ALA A 311 -13.37 -1.42 10.44
CA ALA A 311 -14.01 -2.51 9.71
C ALA A 311 -15.52 -2.34 9.76
N ALA A 312 -16.22 -2.55 8.64
CA ALA A 312 -17.67 -2.54 8.62
C ALA A 312 -18.24 -3.59 9.57
N GLY A 313 -19.20 -3.21 10.39
CA GLY A 313 -19.82 -4.10 11.39
C GLY A 313 -18.96 -4.30 12.65
N THR A 314 -17.96 -3.45 12.91
CA THR A 314 -17.38 -3.36 14.25
C THR A 314 -18.45 -3.04 15.29
N GLN A 315 -18.38 -3.66 16.47
CA GLN A 315 -19.46 -3.61 17.45
C GLN A 315 -19.56 -2.27 18.18
N ASP A 316 -18.40 -1.59 18.32
CA ASP A 316 -18.29 -0.28 18.94
C ASP A 316 -17.41 0.61 18.08
N GLU A 317 -18.06 1.35 17.18
CA GLU A 317 -17.38 2.26 16.25
C GLU A 317 -16.70 3.41 16.99
N TYR A 318 -17.28 3.88 18.09
CA TYR A 318 -16.71 4.98 18.85
C TYR A 318 -15.43 4.55 19.58
N GLU A 319 -15.40 3.38 20.21
CA GLU A 319 -14.20 2.84 20.83
C GLU A 319 -13.10 2.57 19.81
N ALA A 320 -13.47 2.00 18.64
CA ALA A 320 -12.55 1.79 17.53
C ALA A 320 -11.97 3.14 17.01
N TRP A 321 -12.83 4.15 16.85
CA TRP A 321 -12.42 5.50 16.49
C TRP A 321 -11.45 6.12 17.51
N GLN A 322 -11.70 5.98 18.83
CA GLN A 322 -10.81 6.51 19.84
C GLN A 322 -9.38 5.94 19.71
N PHE A 323 -9.25 4.64 19.47
CA PHE A 323 -7.94 4.05 19.23
C PHE A 323 -7.34 4.51 17.90
N ALA A 324 -8.10 4.53 16.82
CA ALA A 324 -7.64 5.01 15.52
C ALA A 324 -7.12 6.45 15.59
N SER A 325 -7.87 7.34 16.24
CA SER A 325 -7.50 8.75 16.45
C SER A 325 -6.22 8.88 17.31
N PHE A 326 -6.09 8.07 18.36
CA PHE A 326 -4.85 8.04 19.17
C PHE A 326 -3.66 7.57 18.32
N LEU A 327 -3.83 6.48 17.54
CA LEU A 327 -2.75 5.92 16.71
C LEU A 327 -2.31 6.90 15.61
N ALA A 328 -3.23 7.66 15.03
CA ALA A 328 -2.93 8.71 14.04
C ALA A 328 -2.44 10.02 14.66
N GLY A 329 -2.52 10.15 15.98
CA GLY A 329 -2.10 11.33 16.72
C GLY A 329 -0.58 11.50 16.79
N PRO A 330 -0.08 12.71 17.15
CA PRO A 330 1.34 13.05 17.05
C PRO A 330 2.25 12.19 17.93
N GLU A 331 1.80 11.80 19.14
CA GLU A 331 2.60 10.96 20.03
C GLU A 331 2.84 9.55 19.47
N ALA A 332 1.78 8.90 19.01
CA ALA A 332 1.89 7.60 18.39
C ALA A 332 2.69 7.66 17.08
N ALA A 333 2.47 8.69 16.27
CA ALA A 333 3.22 8.95 15.05
C ALA A 333 4.73 9.09 15.33
N LEU A 334 5.14 9.73 16.44
CA LEU A 334 6.54 9.79 16.87
C LEU A 334 7.11 8.40 17.21
N ILE A 335 6.36 7.57 17.94
CA ILE A 335 6.80 6.20 18.27
C ILE A 335 6.95 5.39 16.98
N LEU A 336 5.97 5.45 16.07
CA LEU A 336 6.02 4.76 14.80
C LEU A 336 7.19 5.23 13.92
N ALA A 337 7.52 6.52 13.98
CA ALA A 337 8.64 7.06 13.22
C ALA A 337 10.00 6.66 13.82
N LEU A 338 10.22 6.89 15.10
CA LEU A 338 11.52 6.71 15.74
C LEU A 338 11.86 5.24 15.96
N ASP A 339 10.89 4.46 16.43
CA ASP A 339 11.08 3.05 16.70
C ASP A 339 10.80 2.19 15.46
N GLY A 340 9.74 2.51 14.71
CA GLY A 340 9.32 1.79 13.51
C GLY A 340 10.06 2.18 12.22
N GLY A 341 10.59 3.41 12.15
CA GLY A 341 11.23 3.95 10.95
C GLY A 341 10.24 4.40 9.88
N GLN A 342 9.02 4.70 10.27
CA GLN A 342 7.97 5.15 9.36
C GLN A 342 8.04 6.67 9.13
N LEU A 343 7.48 7.13 8.01
CA LEU A 343 7.34 8.55 7.70
C LEU A 343 5.94 9.01 8.13
N PRO A 344 5.81 9.81 9.20
CA PRO A 344 4.49 10.16 9.73
C PRO A 344 3.61 10.92 8.74
N ALA A 345 2.33 10.57 8.67
CA ALA A 345 1.31 11.38 8.01
C ALA A 345 0.91 12.60 8.86
N SER A 346 1.06 12.52 10.19
CA SER A 346 0.77 13.61 11.13
C SER A 346 1.75 14.77 10.95
N SER A 347 1.22 15.98 10.66
CA SER A 347 2.02 17.19 10.48
C SER A 347 2.71 17.62 11.78
N ALA A 348 2.05 17.46 12.93
CA ALA A 348 2.57 17.84 14.24
C ALA A 348 3.78 17.00 14.70
N ALA A 349 3.90 15.75 14.23
CA ALA A 349 5.04 14.88 14.55
C ALA A 349 6.38 15.51 14.13
N TYR A 350 6.41 16.27 13.05
CA TYR A 350 7.61 16.93 12.54
C TYR A 350 8.05 18.16 13.36
N GLY A 351 7.28 18.58 14.35
CA GLY A 351 7.71 19.56 15.35
C GLY A 351 8.70 18.99 16.38
N ASP A 352 8.84 17.66 16.45
CA ASP A 352 9.83 17.03 17.35
C ASP A 352 11.25 17.19 16.76
N PRO A 353 12.23 17.71 17.55
CA PRO A 353 13.60 17.93 17.06
C PRO A 353 14.28 16.67 16.51
N ARG A 354 13.93 15.48 17.00
CA ARG A 354 14.50 14.21 16.55
C ARG A 354 14.09 13.86 15.11
N LEU A 355 12.90 14.28 14.66
CA LEU A 355 12.48 14.16 13.26
C LEU A 355 12.94 15.35 12.43
N ALA A 356 12.80 16.57 12.93
CA ALA A 356 13.18 17.80 12.23
C ALA A 356 14.67 17.84 11.89
N GLY A 357 15.54 17.33 12.77
CA GLY A 357 16.99 17.24 12.55
C GLY A 357 17.45 16.08 11.67
N ASN A 358 16.56 15.19 11.26
CA ASN A 358 16.90 14.03 10.42
C ASN A 358 16.82 14.38 8.94
N SER A 359 17.97 14.53 8.26
CA SER A 359 18.04 14.91 6.84
C SER A 359 17.33 13.91 5.92
N VAL A 360 17.34 12.63 6.24
CA VAL A 360 16.67 11.56 5.46
C VAL A 360 15.15 11.73 5.54
N ILE A 361 14.61 11.91 6.76
CA ILE A 361 13.17 12.14 6.97
C ILE A 361 12.74 13.45 6.30
N SER A 362 13.55 14.50 6.41
CA SER A 362 13.28 15.80 5.78
C SER A 362 13.23 15.69 4.25
N ALA A 363 14.13 14.93 3.64
CA ALA A 363 14.15 14.71 2.20
C ALA A 363 12.91 13.93 1.72
N PHE A 364 12.53 12.84 2.40
CA PHE A 364 11.31 12.10 2.07
C PHE A 364 10.04 12.93 2.30
N LYS A 365 10.00 13.77 3.35
CA LYS A 365 8.89 14.71 3.57
C LYS A 365 8.77 15.70 2.41
N ALA A 366 9.89 16.29 1.98
CA ALA A 366 9.92 17.21 0.85
C ALA A 366 9.48 16.51 -0.46
N GLN A 367 9.93 15.27 -0.68
CA GLN A 367 9.50 14.47 -1.82
C GLN A 367 8.00 14.14 -1.75
N GLY A 368 7.49 13.81 -0.57
CA GLY A 368 6.07 13.54 -0.34
C GLY A 368 5.16 14.72 -0.72
N ALA A 369 5.63 15.96 -0.50
CA ALA A 369 4.91 17.16 -0.90
C ALA A 369 4.77 17.33 -2.44
N LEU A 370 5.64 16.69 -3.22
CA LEU A 370 5.60 16.67 -4.69
C LEU A 370 4.93 15.41 -5.24
N ALA A 371 4.77 14.39 -4.44
CA ALA A 371 4.22 13.10 -4.84
C ALA A 371 2.72 13.17 -5.17
N VAL A 372 2.24 12.19 -5.90
CA VAL A 372 0.82 12.03 -6.24
C VAL A 372 0.28 10.83 -5.44
N PRO A 373 -0.82 10.96 -4.71
CA PRO A 373 -1.49 9.80 -4.14
C PRO A 373 -1.75 8.76 -5.22
N MET A 374 -1.39 7.53 -4.96
CA MET A 374 -1.68 6.43 -5.88
C MET A 374 -3.20 6.30 -6.04
N PRO A 375 -3.74 6.10 -7.26
CA PRO A 375 -5.17 5.97 -7.45
C PRO A 375 -5.76 4.86 -6.57
N ASN A 376 -6.83 5.18 -5.83
CA ASN A 376 -7.50 4.25 -4.93
C ASN A 376 -8.77 3.62 -5.52
N GLN A 377 -9.05 3.89 -6.79
CA GLN A 377 -10.20 3.30 -7.51
C GLN A 377 -9.93 1.83 -7.90
N PRO A 378 -10.98 0.98 -7.93
CA PRO A 378 -10.83 -0.46 -8.21
C PRO A 378 -10.12 -0.76 -9.52
N GLU A 379 -10.32 0.07 -10.53
CA GLU A 379 -9.75 -0.04 -11.86
C GLU A 379 -8.22 -0.02 -11.86
N MET A 380 -7.57 0.63 -10.85
CA MET A 380 -6.12 0.66 -10.74
C MET A 380 -5.51 -0.74 -10.63
N THR A 381 -6.20 -1.70 -10.06
CA THR A 381 -5.73 -3.10 -9.95
C THR A 381 -5.54 -3.75 -11.33
N LEU A 382 -6.25 -3.28 -12.34
CA LEU A 382 -6.19 -3.78 -13.72
C LEU A 382 -5.04 -3.17 -14.53
N VAL A 383 -4.43 -2.08 -14.02
CA VAL A 383 -3.35 -1.34 -14.71
C VAL A 383 -1.99 -2.01 -14.58
N TRP A 384 -1.66 -2.54 -13.40
CA TRP A 384 -0.32 -2.96 -13.03
C TRP A 384 0.35 -3.89 -14.04
N SER A 385 -0.22 -5.08 -14.22
CA SER A 385 0.38 -6.10 -15.08
C SER A 385 0.44 -5.71 -16.57
N PRO A 386 -0.58 -5.09 -17.18
CA PRO A 386 -0.47 -4.56 -18.54
C PRO A 386 0.58 -3.47 -18.69
N ALA A 387 0.68 -2.54 -17.73
CA ALA A 387 1.63 -1.45 -17.76
C ALA A 387 3.09 -1.96 -17.64
N ASP A 388 3.37 -2.89 -16.72
CA ASP A 388 4.69 -3.51 -16.60
C ASP A 388 5.08 -4.26 -17.87
N ARG A 389 4.13 -4.93 -18.53
CA ARG A 389 4.40 -5.56 -19.83
C ARG A 389 4.71 -4.54 -20.94
N ALA A 390 3.97 -3.44 -20.97
CA ALA A 390 4.23 -2.35 -21.93
C ALA A 390 5.62 -1.76 -21.69
N MET A 391 5.99 -1.47 -20.43
CA MET A 391 7.31 -0.99 -20.03
C MET A 391 8.43 -1.92 -20.53
N LYS A 392 8.29 -3.22 -20.30
CA LYS A 392 9.27 -4.23 -20.72
C LYS A 392 9.43 -4.27 -22.24
N ARG A 393 8.33 -4.19 -22.99
CA ARG A 393 8.36 -4.23 -24.47
C ARG A 393 9.12 -3.06 -25.07
N PHE A 394 8.82 -1.82 -24.67
CA PHE A 394 9.50 -0.67 -25.29
C PHE A 394 10.92 -0.45 -24.75
N THR A 395 11.20 -0.80 -23.49
CA THR A 395 12.57 -0.71 -22.95
C THR A 395 13.50 -1.74 -23.58
N LYS A 396 13.01 -2.92 -23.95
CA LYS A 396 13.76 -3.93 -24.72
C LYS A 396 13.82 -3.63 -26.23
N MET A 397 13.27 -2.51 -26.69
CA MET A 397 13.23 -2.14 -28.12
C MET A 397 12.39 -3.09 -29.00
N GLU A 398 11.47 -3.85 -28.40
CA GLU A 398 10.57 -4.75 -29.15
C GLU A 398 9.50 -3.97 -29.91
N THR A 399 9.15 -2.77 -29.43
CA THR A 399 8.16 -1.88 -30.04
C THR A 399 8.44 -0.42 -29.67
N SER A 400 7.71 0.52 -30.26
CA SER A 400 7.75 1.92 -29.83
C SER A 400 7.00 2.10 -28.51
N ALA A 401 7.33 3.17 -27.75
CA ALA A 401 6.59 3.53 -26.56
C ALA A 401 5.11 3.80 -26.88
N GLN A 402 4.83 4.50 -28.01
CA GLN A 402 3.45 4.75 -28.47
C GLN A 402 2.67 3.45 -28.64
N ALA A 403 3.17 2.51 -29.45
CA ALA A 403 2.47 1.26 -29.71
C ALA A 403 2.29 0.40 -28.44
N ALA A 404 3.30 0.37 -27.54
CA ALA A 404 3.19 -0.35 -26.27
C ALA A 404 2.08 0.22 -25.37
N TRP A 405 1.98 1.55 -25.27
CA TRP A 405 0.95 2.20 -24.46
C TRP A 405 -0.44 2.17 -25.13
N ASP A 406 -0.54 2.22 -26.46
CA ASP A 406 -1.81 2.05 -27.16
C ASP A 406 -2.41 0.65 -26.93
N ASP A 407 -1.56 -0.39 -27.00
CA ASP A 407 -1.97 -1.77 -26.70
C ASP A 407 -2.39 -1.90 -25.23
N CYS A 408 -1.61 -1.32 -24.30
CA CYS A 408 -1.90 -1.33 -22.87
C CYS A 408 -3.23 -0.62 -22.56
N GLN A 409 -3.46 0.58 -23.12
CA GLN A 409 -4.71 1.32 -22.98
C GLN A 409 -5.91 0.49 -23.40
N LYS A 410 -5.86 -0.16 -24.56
CA LYS A 410 -6.95 -1.01 -25.08
C LYS A 410 -7.21 -2.21 -24.17
N GLU A 411 -6.15 -2.89 -23.73
CA GLU A 411 -6.28 -4.06 -22.85
C GLU A 411 -6.95 -3.69 -21.53
N VAL A 412 -6.46 -2.63 -20.86
CA VAL A 412 -7.01 -2.18 -19.58
C VAL A 412 -8.43 -1.66 -19.74
N GLN A 413 -8.73 -0.95 -20.84
CA GLN A 413 -10.07 -0.43 -21.10
C GLN A 413 -11.11 -1.55 -21.23
N VAL A 414 -10.78 -2.65 -21.92
CA VAL A 414 -11.63 -3.85 -22.01
C VAL A 414 -11.84 -4.48 -20.63
N ALA A 415 -10.78 -4.59 -19.82
CA ALA A 415 -10.88 -5.12 -18.47
C ALA A 415 -11.76 -4.26 -17.56
N ILE A 416 -11.64 -2.92 -17.65
CA ILE A 416 -12.49 -1.97 -16.91
C ILE A 416 -13.96 -2.12 -17.31
N GLN A 417 -14.26 -2.22 -18.59
CA GLN A 417 -15.63 -2.43 -19.07
C GLN A 417 -16.24 -3.73 -18.49
N SER A 418 -15.45 -4.81 -18.48
CA SER A 418 -15.87 -6.10 -17.91
C SER A 418 -16.08 -6.00 -16.38
N LEU A 419 -15.23 -5.29 -15.66
CA LEU A 419 -15.39 -5.04 -14.23
C LEU A 419 -16.68 -4.27 -13.94
N ARG A 420 -16.93 -3.17 -14.65
CA ARG A 420 -18.13 -2.33 -14.48
C ARG A 420 -19.41 -3.10 -14.81
N ALA A 421 -19.41 -3.94 -15.86
CA ALA A 421 -20.55 -4.79 -16.22
C ALA A 421 -20.87 -5.83 -15.12
N SER A 422 -19.84 -6.45 -14.54
CA SER A 422 -20.02 -7.41 -13.44
C SER A 422 -20.59 -6.77 -12.17
N GLN A 423 -20.16 -5.55 -11.86
CA GLN A 423 -20.70 -4.78 -10.71
C GLN A 423 -22.15 -4.35 -10.91
N ALA A 424 -22.55 -4.00 -12.13
CA ALA A 424 -23.92 -3.66 -12.47
C ALA A 424 -24.86 -4.88 -12.38
N GLY A 425 -24.41 -6.06 -12.84
CA GLY A 425 -25.17 -7.32 -12.78
C GLY A 425 -25.31 -7.91 -11.37
N GLY A 426 -24.39 -7.62 -10.47
CA GLY A 426 -24.44 -8.07 -9.07
C GLY A 426 -25.32 -7.23 -8.15
N ARG A 427 -25.83 -6.08 -8.63
CA ARG A 427 -26.75 -5.17 -7.92
C ARG A 427 -28.22 -5.36 -8.31
N ALA A 428 -28.52 -6.20 -9.30
CA ALA A 428 -29.87 -6.58 -9.73
C ALA A 428 -30.32 -7.89 -9.08
#